data_2188f09a0c9514a3b059ea1d78c7a6d7
#
_entry.id   2188f09a0c9514a3b059ea1d78c7a6d7
#
_cell.length_a   1.000
_cell.length_b   1.000
_cell.length_c   1.000
_cell.angle_alpha   90.00
_cell.angle_beta   90.00
_cell.angle_gamma   90.00
#
_symmetry.space_group_name_H-M   'P 1'
#
loop_
_entity.id
_entity.type
_entity.pdbx_description
1 polymer ?
#
loop_
_entity_poly.entity_id
_entity_poly.type
_entity_poly.pdbx_seq_one_letter_code
_entity_poly.pdbx_strand_id
1 'polypeptide(L)'
;CLRMVAMHYGKNYSLQSLRSRSFITRSGVSMLGISNAAEDIGFRTLGYRLSWEQLRDEVPLPCIAHWNQRHFVVIYGIKKQRRIPCIFNRTPPEGLKSNRSRNYLIYVADPASGLLKYTEKEFLRCWYSNQKEGIKEGAVLLLEPTQEFFLL
;
A
#
# COMPACT_ATOMS: atom_id res chain seq x y z
N CYS A 1 6.01 -8.23 4.09
CA CYS A 1 5.01 -7.85 3.09
C CYS A 1 4.59 -9.02 2.21
N LEU A 2 5.52 -9.64 1.48
CA LEU A 2 5.18 -10.71 0.55
C LEU A 2 4.41 -11.89 1.20
N ARG A 3 4.83 -12.29 2.41
CA ARG A 3 4.11 -13.31 3.18
C ARG A 3 2.64 -12.93 3.42
N MET A 4 2.39 -11.69 3.77
CA MET A 4 1.03 -11.20 4.02
C MET A 4 0.17 -11.26 2.76
N VAL A 5 0.72 -10.90 1.60
CA VAL A 5 0.02 -10.98 0.32
C VAL A 5 -0.25 -12.45 -0.05
N ALA A 6 0.73 -13.33 0.11
CA ALA A 6 0.55 -14.76 -0.15
C ALA A 6 -0.53 -15.39 0.77
N MET A 7 -0.56 -15.02 2.03
CA MET A 7 -1.59 -15.45 2.98
C MET A 7 -3.00 -14.96 2.58
N HIS A 8 -3.10 -13.75 2.06
CA HIS A 8 -4.36 -13.23 1.53
C HIS A 8 -4.94 -14.14 0.44
N TYR A 9 -4.09 -14.73 -0.40
CA TYR A 9 -4.48 -15.66 -1.46
C TYR A 9 -4.49 -17.13 -1.01
N GLY A 10 -4.36 -17.41 0.29
CA GLY A 10 -4.54 -18.73 0.87
C GLY A 10 -3.29 -19.58 1.03
N LYS A 11 -2.09 -19.04 0.80
CA LYS A 11 -0.82 -19.76 0.99
C LYS A 11 0.04 -19.17 2.09
N ASN A 12 0.58 -20.05 2.92
CA ASN A 12 1.45 -19.68 4.02
C ASN A 12 2.88 -20.13 3.73
N TYR A 13 3.76 -19.15 3.49
CA TYR A 13 5.20 -19.36 3.35
C TYR A 13 5.93 -18.98 4.63
N SER A 14 6.99 -19.70 4.96
CA SER A 14 7.87 -19.29 6.06
C SER A 14 8.63 -18.01 5.71
N LEU A 15 8.91 -17.17 6.71
CA LEU A 15 9.73 -15.97 6.49
C LEU A 15 11.12 -16.31 5.99
N GLN A 16 11.70 -17.41 6.48
CA GLN A 16 13.03 -17.87 6.05
C GLN A 16 13.04 -18.26 4.59
N SER A 17 12.04 -18.97 4.10
CA SER A 17 11.91 -19.34 2.69
C SER A 17 11.83 -18.10 1.78
N LEU A 18 11.04 -17.12 2.15
CA LEU A 18 10.91 -15.89 1.37
C LEU A 18 12.15 -15.01 1.44
N ARG A 19 12.81 -14.95 2.58
CA ARG A 19 14.08 -14.22 2.73
C ARG A 19 15.18 -14.79 1.88
N SER A 20 15.31 -16.10 1.78
CA SER A 20 16.33 -16.75 0.92
C SER A 20 16.11 -16.43 -0.56
N ARG A 21 14.87 -16.23 -0.98
CA ARG A 21 14.49 -15.88 -2.36
C ARG A 21 14.67 -14.40 -2.68
N SER A 22 14.58 -13.52 -1.70
CA SER A 22 14.62 -12.06 -1.88
C SER A 22 16.03 -11.45 -1.85
N PHE A 23 17.06 -12.24 -1.65
CA PHE A 23 18.46 -11.78 -1.59
C PHE A 23 18.66 -10.57 -0.66
N ILE A 24 18.26 -10.73 0.59
CA ILE A 24 18.40 -9.69 1.60
C ILE A 24 19.86 -9.35 1.82
N THR A 25 20.23 -8.11 1.58
CA THR A 25 21.56 -7.56 1.87
C THR A 25 21.56 -6.87 3.25
N ARG A 26 22.74 -6.44 3.72
CA ARG A 26 22.86 -5.65 4.95
C ARG A 26 22.07 -4.33 4.91
N SER A 27 21.83 -3.80 3.73
CA SER A 27 21.04 -2.58 3.51
C SER A 27 19.52 -2.82 3.47
N GLY A 28 19.08 -4.07 3.60
CA GLY A 28 17.66 -4.45 3.58
C GLY A 28 17.21 -5.05 2.24
N VAL A 29 15.90 -5.17 2.07
CA VAL A 29 15.28 -5.72 0.86
C VAL A 29 14.94 -4.59 -0.10
N SER A 30 15.28 -4.76 -1.37
CA SER A 30 14.83 -3.86 -2.44
C SER A 30 13.48 -4.30 -3.00
N MET A 31 12.77 -3.37 -3.69
CA MET A 31 11.54 -3.71 -4.39
C MET A 31 11.78 -4.80 -5.45
N LEU A 32 12.92 -4.76 -6.15
CA LEU A 32 13.31 -5.80 -7.10
C LEU A 32 13.48 -7.16 -6.42
N GLY A 33 14.08 -7.21 -5.23
CA GLY A 33 14.22 -8.43 -4.46
C GLY A 33 12.87 -9.03 -4.05
N ILE A 34 11.92 -8.20 -3.63
CA ILE A 34 10.55 -8.63 -3.33
C ILE A 34 9.85 -9.13 -4.60
N SER A 35 10.01 -8.43 -5.71
CA SER A 35 9.46 -8.80 -7.01
C SER A 35 9.96 -10.18 -7.46
N ASN A 36 11.27 -10.41 -7.41
CA ASN A 36 11.87 -11.69 -7.78
C ASN A 36 11.36 -12.83 -6.87
N ALA A 37 11.29 -12.62 -5.57
CA ALA A 37 10.76 -13.61 -4.64
C ALA A 37 9.26 -13.90 -4.90
N ALA A 38 8.49 -12.89 -5.25
CA ALA A 38 7.08 -13.04 -5.61
C ALA A 38 6.90 -13.86 -6.90
N GLU A 39 7.70 -13.59 -7.90
CA GLU A 39 7.66 -14.34 -9.16
C GLU A 39 8.08 -15.82 -8.95
N ASP A 40 9.05 -16.08 -8.10
CA ASP A 40 9.47 -17.45 -7.74
C ASP A 40 8.33 -18.27 -7.10
N ILE A 41 7.40 -17.64 -6.42
CA ILE A 41 6.26 -18.31 -5.81
C ILE A 41 4.98 -18.26 -6.65
N GLY A 42 5.05 -17.72 -7.87
CA GLY A 42 3.97 -17.76 -8.84
C GLY A 42 3.14 -16.49 -8.98
N PHE A 43 3.63 -15.35 -8.49
CA PHE A 43 3.01 -14.05 -8.77
C PHE A 43 3.55 -13.45 -10.06
N ARG A 44 2.71 -12.72 -10.76
CA ARG A 44 3.14 -11.71 -11.74
C ARG A 44 3.28 -10.39 -11.01
N THR A 45 4.39 -9.70 -11.21
CA THR A 45 4.68 -8.43 -10.55
C THR A 45 4.85 -7.28 -11.53
N LEU A 46 4.39 -6.11 -11.13
CA LEU A 46 4.57 -4.86 -11.86
C LEU A 46 4.86 -3.74 -10.87
N GLY A 47 6.01 -3.07 -11.06
CA GLY A 47 6.38 -1.90 -10.28
C GLY A 47 5.99 -0.62 -10.99
N TYR A 48 5.30 0.29 -10.28
CA TYR A 48 4.88 1.59 -10.80
C TYR A 48 5.18 2.73 -9.85
N ARG A 49 5.37 3.92 -10.42
CA ARG A 49 5.23 5.17 -9.70
C ARG A 49 3.90 5.80 -10.06
N LEU A 50 3.10 6.08 -9.06
CA LEU A 50 1.71 6.50 -9.22
C LEU A 50 1.41 7.74 -8.39
N SER A 51 0.45 8.53 -8.85
CA SER A 51 -0.19 9.55 -8.04
C SER A 51 -1.20 8.91 -7.07
N TRP A 52 -1.64 9.69 -6.09
CA TRP A 52 -2.67 9.24 -5.14
C TRP A 52 -3.98 8.84 -5.85
N GLU A 53 -4.40 9.63 -6.83
CA GLU A 53 -5.63 9.36 -7.57
C GLU A 53 -5.56 8.05 -8.33
N GLN A 54 -4.41 7.74 -8.94
CA GLN A 54 -4.18 6.48 -9.63
C GLN A 54 -4.18 5.30 -8.65
N LEU A 55 -3.53 5.43 -7.51
CA LEU A 55 -3.54 4.39 -6.48
C LEU A 55 -4.96 4.11 -5.99
N ARG A 56 -5.72 5.17 -5.73
CA ARG A 56 -7.07 5.07 -5.21
C ARG A 56 -8.03 4.38 -6.19
N ASP A 57 -7.97 4.76 -7.46
CA ASP A 57 -9.00 4.42 -8.44
C ASP A 57 -8.62 3.23 -9.34
N GLU A 58 -7.33 3.00 -9.61
CA GLU A 58 -6.88 2.07 -10.64
C GLU A 58 -6.14 0.84 -10.12
N VAL A 59 -5.63 0.87 -8.91
CA VAL A 59 -4.76 -0.20 -8.39
C VAL A 59 -5.57 -1.28 -7.68
N PRO A 60 -5.42 -2.56 -8.12
CA PRO A 60 -5.99 -3.68 -7.36
C PRO A 60 -5.25 -3.88 -6.05
N LEU A 61 -5.99 -4.13 -4.97
CA LEU A 61 -5.45 -4.40 -3.65
C LEU A 61 -5.56 -5.89 -3.30
N PRO A 62 -4.65 -6.44 -2.50
CA PRO A 62 -3.51 -5.80 -1.84
C PRO A 62 -2.35 -5.50 -2.77
N CYS A 63 -1.61 -4.44 -2.48
CA CYS A 63 -0.35 -4.13 -3.12
C CYS A 63 0.73 -3.79 -2.09
N ILE A 64 1.99 -3.84 -2.49
CA ILE A 64 3.11 -3.46 -1.64
C ILE A 64 3.51 -2.03 -1.97
N ALA A 65 3.63 -1.17 -0.98
CA ALA A 65 4.04 0.22 -1.13
C ALA A 65 5.41 0.48 -0.50
N HIS A 66 6.21 1.32 -1.16
CA HIS A 66 7.45 1.83 -0.61
C HIS A 66 7.13 2.92 0.42
N TRP A 67 7.70 2.80 1.61
CA TRP A 67 7.31 3.57 2.79
C TRP A 67 8.51 4.25 3.41
N ASN A 68 8.41 5.56 3.65
CA ASN A 68 9.49 6.34 4.26
C ASN A 68 10.87 6.12 3.60
N GLN A 69 10.92 5.86 2.30
CA GLN A 69 12.12 5.62 1.49
C GLN A 69 12.97 4.38 1.86
N ARG A 70 12.62 3.64 2.91
CA ARG A 70 13.42 2.51 3.40
C ARG A 70 12.62 1.27 3.77
N HIS A 71 11.32 1.41 3.90
CA HIS A 71 10.45 0.37 4.42
C HIS A 71 9.40 -0.03 3.38
N PHE A 72 8.79 -1.18 3.55
CA PHE A 72 7.69 -1.65 2.72
C PHE A 72 6.50 -2.01 3.59
N VAL A 73 5.32 -1.66 3.13
CA VAL A 73 4.05 -1.98 3.78
C VAL A 73 3.07 -2.55 2.76
N VAL A 74 2.06 -3.24 3.23
CA VAL A 74 0.96 -3.73 2.40
C VAL A 74 -0.24 -2.83 2.54
N ILE A 75 -0.74 -2.31 1.43
CA ILE A 75 -2.02 -1.60 1.39
C ILE A 75 -3.10 -2.62 1.04
N TYR A 76 -4.04 -2.85 1.95
CA TYR A 76 -5.09 -3.84 1.74
C TYR A 76 -6.51 -3.26 1.66
N GLY A 77 -6.68 -1.98 1.86
CA GLY A 77 -7.96 -1.31 1.72
C GLY A 77 -7.85 0.20 1.64
N ILE A 78 -8.69 0.80 0.82
CA ILE A 78 -8.88 2.24 0.75
C ILE A 78 -10.39 2.48 0.78
N LYS A 79 -10.89 3.14 1.82
CA LYS A 79 -12.31 3.38 2.02
C LYS A 79 -12.60 4.86 2.17
N LYS A 80 -13.62 5.32 1.46
CA LYS A 80 -14.14 6.67 1.64
C LYS A 80 -14.91 6.73 2.96
N GLN A 81 -14.54 7.67 3.84
CA GLN A 81 -15.31 7.94 5.04
C GLN A 81 -16.62 8.64 4.67
N ARG A 82 -17.75 8.05 5.11
CA ARG A 82 -19.03 8.74 5.11
C ARG A 82 -19.00 9.77 6.24
N ARG A 83 -19.32 11.03 5.95
CA ARG A 83 -19.67 11.99 7.01
C ARG A 83 -20.87 11.43 7.76
N ILE A 84 -20.72 11.22 9.06
CA ILE A 84 -21.87 11.07 9.94
C ILE A 84 -22.60 12.42 9.88
N PRO A 85 -23.85 12.47 9.45
CA PRO A 85 -24.61 13.73 9.55
C PRO A 85 -24.58 14.16 11.02
N CYS A 86 -24.01 15.32 11.29
CA CYS A 86 -24.12 15.90 12.61
C CYS A 86 -25.61 16.14 12.89
N ILE A 87 -26.19 15.38 13.79
CA ILE A 87 -27.61 15.50 14.22
C ILE A 87 -27.85 16.80 14.99
N PHE A 88 -26.83 17.60 15.18
CA PHE A 88 -26.97 18.93 15.81
C PHE A 88 -27.05 20.00 14.74
N ASN A 89 -28.26 20.60 14.62
CA ASN A 89 -28.58 21.81 13.87
C ASN A 89 -27.64 22.95 14.24
N ARG A 90 -26.48 23.03 13.61
CA ARG A 90 -25.74 24.27 13.47
C ARG A 90 -25.48 24.46 12.00
N THR A 91 -26.20 25.36 11.39
CA THR A 91 -25.89 25.93 10.08
C THR A 91 -24.44 26.39 10.11
N PRO A 92 -23.56 25.91 9.18
CA PRO A 92 -22.21 26.43 9.08
C PRO A 92 -22.32 27.92 8.71
N PRO A 93 -21.47 28.79 9.28
CA PRO A 93 -21.48 30.21 8.90
C PRO A 93 -21.21 30.33 7.39
N GLU A 94 -22.04 31.16 6.74
CA GLU A 94 -21.90 31.49 5.34
C GLU A 94 -20.47 32.04 5.09
N GLY A 95 -19.70 31.38 4.26
CA GLY A 95 -18.36 31.84 3.89
C GLY A 95 -17.26 30.78 3.91
N LEU A 96 -17.41 29.66 4.61
CA LEU A 96 -16.49 28.52 4.43
C LEU A 96 -16.95 27.75 3.20
N LYS A 97 -16.28 27.98 2.08
CA LYS A 97 -16.28 27.02 0.97
C LYS A 97 -15.92 25.68 1.58
N SER A 98 -16.91 24.80 1.68
CA SER A 98 -16.68 23.44 2.14
C SER A 98 -15.67 22.82 1.16
N ASN A 99 -14.41 22.87 1.54
CA ASN A 99 -13.44 21.97 0.96
C ASN A 99 -14.00 20.57 1.25
N ARG A 100 -14.70 20.02 0.29
CA ARG A 100 -15.13 18.62 0.30
C ARG A 100 -13.87 17.78 0.17
N SER A 101 -12.98 17.87 1.17
CA SER A 101 -11.91 16.94 1.29
C SER A 101 -12.56 15.58 1.50
N ARG A 102 -12.56 14.81 0.45
CA ARG A 102 -13.05 13.44 0.48
C ARG A 102 -12.14 12.71 1.43
N ASN A 103 -12.59 12.50 2.65
CA ASN A 103 -11.80 11.83 3.66
C ASN A 103 -11.74 10.33 3.32
N TYR A 104 -10.58 9.86 2.93
CA TYR A 104 -10.29 8.44 2.76
C TYR A 104 -9.54 7.90 3.97
N LEU A 105 -9.82 6.66 4.32
CA LEU A 105 -9.01 5.86 5.23
C LEU A 105 -8.25 4.81 4.43
N ILE A 106 -6.96 4.75 4.66
CA ILE A 106 -6.07 3.78 4.04
C ILE A 106 -5.67 2.74 5.09
N TYR A 107 -5.99 1.49 4.79
CA TYR A 107 -5.69 0.34 5.65
C TYR A 107 -4.35 -0.26 5.25
N VAL A 108 -3.41 -0.24 6.16
CA VAL A 108 -2.03 -0.63 5.95
C VAL A 108 -1.65 -1.75 6.91
N ALA A 109 -1.04 -2.81 6.40
CA ALA A 109 -0.38 -3.84 7.19
C ALA A 109 1.13 -3.60 7.15
N ASP A 110 1.67 -3.20 8.30
CA ASP A 110 3.09 -2.94 8.47
C ASP A 110 3.75 -4.13 9.18
N PRO A 111 4.76 -4.79 8.58
CA PRO A 111 5.46 -5.90 9.22
C PRO A 111 6.09 -5.55 10.57
N ALA A 112 6.44 -4.29 10.79
CA ALA A 112 7.04 -3.82 12.03
C ALA A 112 6.02 -3.40 13.08
N SER A 113 4.86 -2.85 12.67
CA SER A 113 3.92 -2.19 13.58
C SER A 113 2.51 -2.82 13.60
N GLY A 114 2.22 -3.76 12.71
CA GLY A 114 0.92 -4.42 12.61
C GLY A 114 -0.09 -3.69 11.72
N LEU A 115 -1.37 -3.85 12.02
CA LEU A 115 -2.45 -3.26 11.22
C LEU A 115 -2.70 -1.82 11.65
N LEU A 116 -2.59 -0.90 10.72
CA LEU A 116 -2.72 0.54 10.95
C LEU A 116 -3.74 1.15 9.99
N LYS A 117 -4.32 2.25 10.42
CA LYS A 117 -5.20 3.09 9.59
C LYS A 117 -4.59 4.47 9.48
N TYR A 118 -4.54 4.99 8.25
CA TYR A 118 -4.03 6.33 7.99
C TYR A 118 -5.10 7.18 7.32
N THR A 119 -5.10 8.47 7.66
CA THR A 119 -5.80 9.46 6.85
C THR A 119 -5.03 9.68 5.55
N GLU A 120 -5.69 10.25 4.54
CA GLU A 120 -5.04 10.56 3.26
C GLU A 120 -3.77 11.39 3.47
N LYS A 121 -3.84 12.43 4.28
CA LYS A 121 -2.71 13.32 4.54
C LYS A 121 -1.52 12.61 5.20
N GLU A 122 -1.78 11.78 6.20
CA GLU A 122 -0.75 10.98 6.88
C GLU A 122 -0.13 9.94 5.95
N PHE A 123 -0.97 9.26 5.16
CA PHE A 123 -0.53 8.27 4.19
C PHE A 123 0.40 8.88 3.15
N LEU A 124 0.02 10.01 2.55
CA LEU A 124 0.81 10.66 1.51
C LEU A 124 2.16 11.16 2.02
N ARG A 125 2.22 11.59 3.26
CA ARG A 125 3.47 12.01 3.91
C ARG A 125 4.50 10.88 3.95
N CYS A 126 4.06 9.65 4.17
CA CYS A 126 4.92 8.48 4.27
C CYS A 126 5.19 7.82 2.92
N TRP A 127 4.26 7.91 1.99
CA TRP A 127 4.29 7.20 0.71
C TRP A 127 5.01 7.96 -0.40
N TYR A 128 4.86 9.29 -0.48
CA TYR A 128 5.51 10.08 -1.52
C TYR A 128 7.03 10.04 -1.39
N SER A 129 7.69 9.59 -2.47
CA SER A 129 9.14 9.33 -2.48
C SER A 129 9.98 10.59 -2.68
N ASN A 130 9.44 11.65 -3.26
CA ASN A 130 10.22 12.81 -3.68
C ASN A 130 9.43 14.11 -3.54
N GLN A 131 9.36 14.59 -2.31
CA GLN A 131 8.71 15.88 -2.02
C GLN A 131 9.53 17.11 -2.49
N LYS A 132 10.83 16.92 -2.72
CA LYS A 132 11.76 18.03 -3.04
C LYS A 132 11.60 18.58 -4.45
N GLU A 133 11.08 17.82 -5.38
CA GLU A 133 10.96 18.21 -6.79
C GLU A 133 9.52 18.57 -7.21
N GLY A 134 8.60 18.68 -6.26
CA GLY A 134 7.19 18.97 -6.54
C GLY A 134 6.42 17.82 -7.22
N ILE A 135 7.07 16.69 -7.46
CA ILE A 135 6.46 15.48 -8.02
C ILE A 135 5.78 14.72 -6.89
N LYS A 136 4.45 14.62 -6.96
CA LYS A 136 3.63 13.92 -5.98
C LYS A 136 3.34 12.50 -6.44
N GLU A 137 4.33 11.63 -6.33
CA GLU A 137 4.24 10.22 -6.71
C GLU A 137 4.83 9.31 -5.64
N GLY A 138 4.26 8.13 -5.50
CA GLY A 138 4.77 7.05 -4.67
C GLY A 138 5.00 5.79 -5.50
N ALA A 139 5.84 4.91 -5.01
CA ALA A 139 6.16 3.65 -5.64
C ALA A 139 5.34 2.51 -5.04
N VAL A 140 4.79 1.65 -5.90
CA VAL A 140 4.06 0.44 -5.54
C VAL A 140 4.51 -0.75 -6.36
N LEU A 141 4.37 -1.93 -5.77
CA LEU A 141 4.53 -3.21 -6.44
C LEU A 141 3.16 -3.89 -6.48
N LEU A 142 2.65 -4.09 -7.68
CA LEU A 142 1.42 -4.84 -7.91
C LEU A 142 1.73 -6.33 -8.01
N LEU A 143 0.90 -7.17 -7.39
CA LEU A 143 1.06 -8.60 -7.36
C LEU A 143 -0.25 -9.26 -7.80
N GLU A 144 -0.15 -10.06 -8.85
CA GLU A 144 -1.27 -10.85 -9.37
C GLU A 144 -0.91 -12.35 -9.28
N PRO A 145 -1.69 -13.17 -8.55
CA PRO A 145 -1.43 -14.60 -8.49
C PRO A 145 -1.74 -15.24 -9.84
N THR A 146 -0.79 -16.03 -10.34
CA THR A 146 -0.97 -16.83 -11.55
C THR A 146 -1.46 -18.23 -11.19
N GLN A 147 -1.75 -19.05 -12.19
CA GLN A 147 -2.08 -20.46 -11.97
C GLN A 147 -0.95 -21.21 -11.25
N GLU A 148 0.29 -20.87 -11.55
CA GLU A 148 1.46 -21.48 -10.90
C GLU A 148 1.45 -21.25 -9.39
N PHE A 149 1.02 -20.09 -8.93
CA PHE A 149 0.89 -19.80 -7.52
C PHE A 149 -0.01 -20.80 -6.80
N PHE A 150 -1.12 -21.19 -7.42
CA PHE A 150 -2.07 -22.12 -6.82
C PHE A 150 -1.67 -23.59 -6.99
N LEU A 151 -0.78 -23.91 -7.94
CA LEU A 151 -0.32 -25.28 -8.21
C LEU A 151 0.92 -25.68 -7.40
N LEU A 152 1.70 -24.70 -6.97
CA LEU A 152 2.88 -24.94 -6.11
C LEU A 152 2.45 -25.20 -4.64
#